data_2f32e6d8fd12bfe65efae70464bdbf2b
#
_entry.id   2f32e6d8fd12bfe65efae70464bdbf2b
#
_cell.length_a   1.000
_cell.length_b   1.000
_cell.length_c   1.000
_cell.angle_alpha   90.00
_cell.angle_beta   90.00
_cell.angle_gamma   90.00
#
_symmetry.space_group_name_H-M   'P 1'
#
loop_
_entity.id
_entity.type
_entity.pdbx_description
1 polymer ?
#
loop_
_entity_poly.entity_id
_entity_poly.type
_entity_poly.pdbx_seq_one_letter_code
_entity_poly.pdbx_strand_id
1 'polypeptide(L)'
;MVARIFALSLILQSCTSIQKKEFAASVRITNENYDEAIPILNEILVVNPQNKWALLKRSMCYSFLENYVEAEKDISKLIELYPKNAEYFFHRGEILYEGGAYSESISDVQKALHLTANRKLRSYCYYLLANAEFEQKNYLAAIRACTDYLKYAQHENAYILRGHAYFQLKDYSDALHDYNTALSVAKKNRRHITNNLFYYNKGRSELACGLYKEASVDFKRLNDEFYKTKEYRELCEQKIKECK
;
A
#
# COMPACT_ATOMS: atom_id res chain seq x y z
N MET A 1 9.42 -52.85 15.26
CA MET A 1 8.08 -52.30 15.47
C MET A 1 8.09 -51.19 16.54
N VAL A 2 8.63 -51.40 17.71
CA VAL A 2 8.67 -50.42 18.83
C VAL A 2 9.33 -49.09 18.46
N ALA A 3 10.48 -49.09 17.76
CA ALA A 3 11.16 -47.85 17.35
C ALA A 3 10.34 -46.98 16.38
N ARG A 4 9.52 -47.58 15.50
CA ARG A 4 8.60 -46.84 14.61
C ARG A 4 7.43 -46.22 15.37
N ILE A 5 6.92 -46.89 16.40
CA ILE A 5 5.83 -46.37 17.26
C ILE A 5 6.36 -45.18 18.10
N PHE A 6 7.60 -45.31 18.65
CA PHE A 6 8.25 -44.22 19.39
C PHE A 6 8.52 -43.00 18.49
N ALA A 7 9.00 -43.20 17.28
CA ALA A 7 9.20 -42.12 16.31
C ALA A 7 7.88 -41.44 15.92
N LEU A 8 6.80 -42.20 15.70
CA LEU A 8 5.47 -41.67 15.42
C LEU A 8 4.87 -40.88 16.60
N SER A 9 5.09 -41.35 17.86
CA SER A 9 4.61 -40.61 19.03
C SER A 9 5.37 -39.31 19.26
N LEU A 10 6.68 -39.26 18.99
CA LEU A 10 7.48 -38.03 19.03
C LEU A 10 7.08 -37.03 17.97
N ILE A 11 6.78 -37.50 16.74
CA ILE A 11 6.27 -36.65 15.64
C ILE A 11 4.87 -36.08 15.98
N LEU A 12 3.98 -36.90 16.54
CA LEU A 12 2.65 -36.44 16.98
C LEU A 12 2.73 -35.44 18.13
N GLN A 13 3.62 -35.65 19.10
CA GLN A 13 3.86 -34.69 20.20
C GLN A 13 4.45 -33.37 19.68
N SER A 14 5.39 -33.40 18.73
CA SER A 14 5.95 -32.21 18.13
C SER A 14 4.92 -31.44 17.30
N CYS A 15 4.08 -32.14 16.52
CA CYS A 15 2.97 -31.51 15.79
C CYS A 15 1.97 -30.77 16.70
N THR A 16 1.56 -31.42 17.81
CA THR A 16 0.65 -30.77 18.78
C THR A 16 1.32 -29.59 19.51
N SER A 17 2.62 -29.65 19.75
CA SER A 17 3.39 -28.54 20.32
C SER A 17 3.50 -27.37 19.38
N ILE A 18 3.76 -27.61 18.07
CA ILE A 18 3.80 -26.55 17.03
C ILE A 18 2.45 -25.89 16.89
N GLN A 19 1.34 -26.65 16.78
CA GLN A 19 -0.02 -26.10 16.67
C GLN A 19 -0.39 -25.19 17.85
N LYS A 20 -0.02 -25.56 19.07
CA LYS A 20 -0.22 -24.69 20.25
C LYS A 20 0.57 -23.39 20.14
N LYS A 21 1.80 -23.43 19.66
CA LYS A 21 2.63 -22.25 19.44
C LYS A 21 2.08 -21.38 18.30
N GLU A 22 1.62 -21.97 17.20
CA GLU A 22 0.96 -21.25 16.11
C GLU A 22 -0.30 -20.52 16.62
N PHE A 23 -1.11 -21.17 17.43
CA PHE A 23 -2.27 -20.52 18.06
C PHE A 23 -1.85 -19.37 18.97
N ALA A 24 -0.85 -19.59 19.86
CA ALA A 24 -0.34 -18.55 20.77
C ALA A 24 0.22 -17.34 20.00
N ALA A 25 1.01 -17.57 18.94
CA ALA A 25 1.52 -16.52 18.08
C ALA A 25 0.37 -15.78 17.35
N SER A 26 -0.64 -16.51 16.85
CA SER A 26 -1.82 -15.90 16.20
C SER A 26 -2.55 -14.95 17.14
N VAL A 27 -2.74 -15.32 18.41
CA VAL A 27 -3.37 -14.46 19.43
C VAL A 27 -2.55 -13.18 19.64
N ARG A 28 -1.21 -13.27 19.73
CA ARG A 28 -0.35 -12.08 19.86
C ARG A 28 -0.46 -11.17 18.64
N ILE A 29 -0.41 -11.74 17.44
CA ILE A 29 -0.55 -10.99 16.18
C ILE A 29 -1.91 -10.30 16.09
N THR A 30 -3.00 -10.99 16.45
CA THR A 30 -4.35 -10.42 16.45
C THR A 30 -4.50 -9.25 17.42
N ASN A 31 -3.76 -9.28 18.53
CA ASN A 31 -3.72 -8.21 19.52
C ASN A 31 -2.64 -7.15 19.21
N GLU A 32 -2.04 -7.19 18.03
CA GLU A 32 -0.97 -6.28 17.57
C GLU A 32 0.31 -6.32 18.42
N ASN A 33 0.48 -7.34 19.24
CA ASN A 33 1.68 -7.60 20.08
C ASN A 33 2.74 -8.33 19.26
N TYR A 34 3.26 -7.65 18.21
CA TYR A 34 4.17 -8.27 17.23
C TYR A 34 5.52 -8.67 17.84
N ASP A 35 6.04 -7.89 18.76
CA ASP A 35 7.26 -8.15 19.52
C ASP A 35 7.18 -9.43 20.37
N GLU A 36 6.01 -9.70 20.98
CA GLU A 36 5.76 -10.93 21.73
C GLU A 36 5.51 -12.15 20.81
N ALA A 37 5.04 -11.94 19.59
CA ALA A 37 4.81 -13.02 18.64
C ALA A 37 6.12 -13.58 18.06
N ILE A 38 7.13 -12.73 17.81
CA ILE A 38 8.40 -13.10 17.20
C ILE A 38 9.14 -14.21 17.95
N PRO A 39 9.33 -14.18 19.29
CA PRO A 39 9.96 -15.28 20.03
C PRO A 39 9.25 -16.62 19.82
N ILE A 40 7.92 -16.64 19.83
CA ILE A 40 7.13 -17.87 19.62
C ILE A 40 7.35 -18.42 18.20
N LEU A 41 7.38 -17.52 17.20
CA LEU A 41 7.64 -17.89 15.80
C LEU A 41 9.07 -18.39 15.61
N ASN A 42 10.05 -17.83 16.33
CA ASN A 42 11.42 -18.32 16.37
C ASN A 42 11.49 -19.76 16.89
N GLU A 43 10.79 -20.08 17.98
CA GLU A 43 10.74 -21.43 18.51
C GLU A 43 10.15 -22.45 17.51
N ILE A 44 9.14 -22.04 16.71
CA ILE A 44 8.60 -22.89 15.64
C ILE A 44 9.67 -23.11 14.56
N LEU A 45 10.39 -22.06 14.18
CA LEU A 45 11.39 -22.10 13.12
C LEU A 45 12.69 -22.81 13.55
N VAL A 46 12.99 -22.90 14.83
CA VAL A 46 14.05 -23.77 15.36
C VAL A 46 13.72 -25.24 15.10
N VAL A 47 12.46 -25.65 15.28
CA VAL A 47 12.01 -27.03 15.05
C VAL A 47 11.83 -27.34 13.58
N ASN A 48 11.25 -26.38 12.83
CA ASN A 48 11.03 -26.48 11.40
C ASN A 48 11.43 -25.20 10.69
N PRO A 49 12.68 -25.08 10.20
CA PRO A 49 13.20 -23.86 9.56
C PRO A 49 12.51 -23.48 8.23
N GLN A 50 11.70 -24.37 7.67
CA GLN A 50 10.93 -24.16 6.45
C GLN A 50 9.42 -24.05 6.71
N ASN A 51 9.00 -23.89 7.99
CA ASN A 51 7.60 -23.71 8.30
C ASN A 51 7.06 -22.45 7.61
N LYS A 52 6.30 -22.68 6.55
CA LYS A 52 5.73 -21.64 5.68
C LYS A 52 4.93 -20.61 6.46
N TRP A 53 4.08 -21.09 7.38
CA TRP A 53 3.22 -20.22 8.18
C TRP A 53 4.05 -19.32 9.10
N ALA A 54 5.03 -19.91 9.82
CA ALA A 54 5.86 -19.16 10.74
C ALA A 54 6.75 -18.12 10.04
N LEU A 55 7.37 -18.47 8.90
CA LEU A 55 8.13 -17.52 8.09
C LEU A 55 7.25 -16.34 7.64
N LEU A 56 6.07 -16.62 7.08
CA LEU A 56 5.16 -15.57 6.62
C LEU A 56 4.70 -14.68 7.78
N LYS A 57 4.32 -15.27 8.92
CA LYS A 57 3.87 -14.51 10.08
C LYS A 57 4.98 -13.69 10.73
N ARG A 58 6.21 -14.21 10.78
CA ARG A 58 7.36 -13.48 11.32
C ARG A 58 7.77 -12.33 10.41
N SER A 59 7.77 -12.54 9.09
CA SER A 59 7.96 -11.47 8.11
C SER A 59 6.94 -10.34 8.30
N MET A 60 5.66 -10.68 8.48
CA MET A 60 4.62 -9.67 8.75
C MET A 60 4.87 -8.93 10.08
N CYS A 61 5.21 -9.64 11.16
CA CYS A 61 5.52 -9.02 12.45
C CYS A 61 6.70 -8.04 12.35
N TYR A 62 7.77 -8.45 11.66
CA TYR A 62 8.91 -7.57 11.41
C TYR A 62 8.54 -6.34 10.58
N SER A 63 7.70 -6.50 9.56
CA SER A 63 7.23 -5.38 8.73
C SER A 63 6.43 -4.37 9.56
N PHE A 64 5.49 -4.83 10.42
CA PHE A 64 4.74 -3.95 11.31
C PHE A 64 5.61 -3.24 12.36
N LEU A 65 6.74 -3.81 12.72
CA LEU A 65 7.76 -3.20 13.59
C LEU A 65 8.80 -2.39 12.81
N GLU A 66 8.56 -2.12 11.52
CA GLU A 66 9.44 -1.37 10.62
C GLU A 66 10.84 -1.99 10.46
N ASN A 67 10.99 -3.26 10.85
CA ASN A 67 12.22 -4.02 10.65
C ASN A 67 12.23 -4.72 9.29
N TYR A 68 12.28 -3.91 8.23
CA TYR A 68 12.13 -4.36 6.84
C TYR A 68 13.21 -5.34 6.40
N VAL A 69 14.42 -5.23 6.93
CA VAL A 69 15.55 -6.14 6.60
C VAL A 69 15.25 -7.57 7.04
N GLU A 70 14.79 -7.77 8.28
CA GLU A 70 14.44 -9.10 8.78
C GLU A 70 13.14 -9.62 8.14
N ALA A 71 12.19 -8.73 7.86
CA ALA A 71 10.97 -9.08 7.12
C ALA A 71 11.30 -9.62 5.72
N GLU A 72 12.20 -8.96 5.00
CA GLU A 72 12.64 -9.37 3.66
C GLU A 72 13.37 -10.71 3.67
N LYS A 73 14.20 -11.01 4.67
CA LYS A 73 14.88 -12.30 4.79
C LYS A 73 13.90 -13.48 4.84
N ASP A 74 12.85 -13.36 5.65
CA ASP A 74 11.87 -14.43 5.81
C ASP A 74 11.04 -14.64 4.54
N ILE A 75 10.58 -13.56 3.90
CA ILE A 75 9.80 -13.67 2.69
C ILE A 75 10.65 -14.12 1.50
N SER A 76 11.94 -13.74 1.45
CA SER A 76 12.88 -14.20 0.43
C SER A 76 13.11 -15.72 0.53
N LYS A 77 13.20 -16.25 1.76
CA LYS A 77 13.27 -17.69 1.97
C LYS A 77 12.00 -18.41 1.48
N LEU A 78 10.83 -17.79 1.63
CA LEU A 78 9.59 -18.34 1.07
C LEU A 78 9.59 -18.32 -0.46
N ILE A 79 10.17 -17.30 -1.09
CA ILE A 79 10.31 -17.21 -2.55
C ILE A 79 11.28 -18.29 -3.08
N GLU A 80 12.38 -18.55 -2.38
CA GLU A 80 13.30 -19.65 -2.72
C GLU A 80 12.60 -21.01 -2.67
N LEU A 81 11.78 -21.26 -1.64
CA LEU A 81 11.03 -22.50 -1.47
C LEU A 81 9.86 -22.64 -2.48
N TYR A 82 9.25 -21.53 -2.87
CA TYR A 82 8.03 -21.47 -3.68
C TYR A 82 8.13 -20.41 -4.79
N PRO A 83 9.03 -20.56 -5.78
CA PRO A 83 9.37 -19.50 -6.74
C PRO A 83 8.26 -19.15 -7.75
N LYS A 84 7.15 -19.89 -7.74
CA LYS A 84 5.97 -19.60 -8.56
C LYS A 84 4.80 -19.02 -7.78
N ASN A 85 4.98 -18.73 -6.50
CA ASN A 85 3.91 -18.16 -5.67
C ASN A 85 3.91 -16.63 -5.80
N ALA A 86 2.93 -16.10 -6.52
CA ALA A 86 2.78 -14.66 -6.75
C ALA A 86 2.60 -13.85 -5.46
N GLU A 87 1.94 -14.43 -4.44
CA GLU A 87 1.68 -13.73 -3.17
C GLU A 87 2.97 -13.37 -2.44
N TYR A 88 4.01 -14.22 -2.50
CA TYR A 88 5.27 -13.94 -1.83
C TYR A 88 6.05 -12.80 -2.50
N PHE A 89 6.03 -12.73 -3.82
CA PHE A 89 6.58 -11.59 -4.55
C PHE A 89 5.81 -10.31 -4.23
N PHE A 90 4.48 -10.37 -4.17
CA PHE A 90 3.67 -9.23 -3.78
C PHE A 90 4.00 -8.78 -2.34
N HIS A 91 4.06 -9.69 -1.37
CA HIS A 91 4.41 -9.34 0.01
C HIS A 91 5.83 -8.81 0.15
N ARG A 92 6.82 -9.35 -0.59
CA ARG A 92 8.16 -8.75 -0.59
C ARG A 92 8.12 -7.35 -1.21
N GLY A 93 7.36 -7.16 -2.28
CA GLY A 93 7.13 -5.86 -2.87
C GLY A 93 6.52 -4.85 -1.89
N GLU A 94 5.57 -5.26 -1.04
CA GLU A 94 5.04 -4.42 0.04
C GLU A 94 6.13 -4.02 1.05
N ILE A 95 6.90 -4.99 1.55
CA ILE A 95 7.99 -4.76 2.49
C ILE A 95 9.05 -3.80 1.90
N LEU A 96 9.44 -4.02 0.65
CA LEU A 96 10.41 -3.18 -0.05
C LEU A 96 9.88 -1.75 -0.27
N TYR A 97 8.59 -1.60 -0.57
CA TYR A 97 7.94 -0.30 -0.70
C TYR A 97 7.97 0.47 0.62
N GLU A 98 7.53 -0.16 1.70
CA GLU A 98 7.54 0.45 3.04
C GLU A 98 8.96 0.79 3.51
N GLY A 99 9.95 -0.03 3.13
CA GLY A 99 11.38 0.22 3.37
C GLY A 99 12.01 1.27 2.44
N GLY A 100 11.26 1.85 1.48
CA GLY A 100 11.75 2.85 0.53
C GLY A 100 12.52 2.29 -0.67
N ALA A 101 12.63 0.97 -0.82
CA ALA A 101 13.28 0.28 -1.94
C ALA A 101 12.32 0.15 -3.14
N TYR A 102 11.91 1.28 -3.71
CA TYR A 102 10.83 1.33 -4.70
C TYR A 102 11.14 0.58 -6.00
N SER A 103 12.40 0.61 -6.47
CA SER A 103 12.81 -0.09 -7.70
C SER A 103 12.64 -1.60 -7.58
N GLU A 104 13.09 -2.15 -6.46
CA GLU A 104 12.99 -3.57 -6.13
C GLU A 104 11.54 -3.98 -5.91
N SER A 105 10.76 -3.13 -5.23
CA SER A 105 9.31 -3.31 -5.08
C SER A 105 8.61 -3.43 -6.43
N ILE A 106 8.89 -2.52 -7.38
CA ILE A 106 8.32 -2.53 -8.73
C ILE A 106 8.65 -3.86 -9.43
N SER A 107 9.90 -4.32 -9.36
CA SER A 107 10.35 -5.58 -9.94
C SER A 107 9.56 -6.78 -9.39
N ASP A 108 9.40 -6.85 -8.07
CA ASP A 108 8.67 -7.93 -7.41
C ASP A 108 7.18 -7.90 -7.75
N VAL A 109 6.56 -6.72 -7.74
CA VAL A 109 5.14 -6.56 -8.10
C VAL A 109 4.88 -6.94 -9.56
N GLN A 110 5.77 -6.59 -10.48
CA GLN A 110 5.69 -7.02 -11.89
C GLN A 110 5.80 -8.54 -12.01
N LYS A 111 6.69 -9.16 -11.23
CA LYS A 111 6.80 -10.62 -11.15
C LYS A 111 5.53 -11.26 -10.62
N ALA A 112 4.92 -10.70 -9.56
CA ALA A 112 3.64 -11.14 -9.03
C ALA A 112 2.53 -11.05 -10.09
N LEU A 113 2.44 -9.93 -10.82
CA LEU A 113 1.48 -9.74 -11.91
C LEU A 113 1.63 -10.77 -13.03
N HIS A 114 2.87 -11.16 -13.35
CA HIS A 114 3.16 -12.19 -14.35
C HIS A 114 2.73 -13.59 -13.89
N LEU A 115 2.89 -13.88 -12.60
CA LEU A 115 2.62 -15.21 -12.02
C LEU A 115 1.14 -15.42 -11.66
N THR A 116 0.34 -14.36 -11.51
CA THR A 116 -1.04 -14.50 -11.04
C THR A 116 -2.10 -14.18 -12.08
N ALA A 117 -3.15 -15.02 -12.13
CA ALA A 117 -4.42 -14.73 -12.78
C ALA A 117 -5.51 -14.27 -11.77
N ASN A 118 -5.22 -14.31 -10.46
CA ASN A 118 -6.16 -13.94 -9.43
C ASN A 118 -6.50 -12.45 -9.52
N ARG A 119 -7.77 -12.13 -9.79
CA ARG A 119 -8.27 -10.77 -10.00
C ARG A 119 -8.00 -9.85 -8.80
N LYS A 120 -8.16 -10.37 -7.58
CA LYS A 120 -7.95 -9.61 -6.35
C LYS A 120 -6.48 -9.27 -6.13
N LEU A 121 -5.59 -10.26 -6.31
CA LEU A 121 -4.15 -10.05 -6.19
C LEU A 121 -3.64 -9.08 -7.26
N ARG A 122 -4.11 -9.20 -8.51
CA ARG A 122 -3.78 -8.24 -9.58
C ARG A 122 -4.17 -6.81 -9.22
N SER A 123 -5.34 -6.62 -8.62
CA SER A 123 -5.78 -5.32 -8.12
C SER A 123 -4.78 -4.75 -7.09
N TYR A 124 -4.39 -5.54 -6.09
CA TYR A 124 -3.41 -5.09 -5.10
C TYR A 124 -2.04 -4.78 -5.73
N CYS A 125 -1.58 -5.62 -6.66
CA CYS A 125 -0.33 -5.39 -7.39
C CYS A 125 -0.35 -4.06 -8.15
N TYR A 126 -1.42 -3.76 -8.90
CA TYR A 126 -1.50 -2.49 -9.63
C TYR A 126 -1.55 -1.27 -8.70
N TYR A 127 -2.19 -1.39 -7.55
CA TYR A 127 -2.21 -0.30 -6.57
C TYR A 127 -0.82 -0.05 -5.97
N LEU A 128 -0.13 -1.10 -5.57
CA LEU A 128 1.24 -1.00 -5.06
C LEU A 128 2.20 -0.48 -6.14
N LEU A 129 2.08 -0.98 -7.37
CA LEU A 129 2.86 -0.51 -8.52
C LEU A 129 2.67 1.00 -8.74
N ALA A 130 1.42 1.47 -8.69
CA ALA A 130 1.11 2.89 -8.88
C ALA A 130 1.76 3.77 -7.81
N ASN A 131 1.72 3.34 -6.54
CA ASN A 131 2.37 4.06 -5.46
C ASN A 131 3.89 4.07 -5.62
N ALA A 132 4.52 2.92 -5.88
CA ALA A 132 5.96 2.80 -6.04
C ALA A 132 6.49 3.63 -7.24
N GLU A 133 5.78 3.60 -8.37
CA GLU A 133 6.12 4.43 -9.54
C GLU A 133 5.96 5.93 -9.25
N PHE A 134 4.95 6.30 -8.46
CA PHE A 134 4.75 7.69 -8.06
C PHE A 134 5.88 8.20 -7.15
N GLU A 135 6.29 7.40 -6.16
CA GLU A 135 7.41 7.74 -5.26
C GLU A 135 8.73 7.87 -6.03
N GLN A 136 8.94 7.08 -7.07
CA GLN A 136 10.07 7.23 -8.00
C GLN A 136 9.92 8.41 -8.97
N LYS A 137 8.82 9.18 -8.91
CA LYS A 137 8.50 10.28 -9.83
C LYS A 137 8.27 9.82 -11.27
N ASN A 138 8.01 8.55 -11.49
CA ASN A 138 7.64 7.96 -12.78
C ASN A 138 6.15 8.18 -13.05
N TYR A 139 5.71 9.43 -13.09
CA TYR A 139 4.28 9.79 -13.08
C TYR A 139 3.47 9.17 -14.22
N LEU A 140 4.03 9.04 -15.42
CA LEU A 140 3.35 8.36 -16.53
C LEU A 140 3.13 6.87 -16.27
N ALA A 141 4.06 6.19 -15.60
CA ALA A 141 3.91 4.80 -15.20
C ALA A 141 2.87 4.65 -14.07
N ALA A 142 2.89 5.56 -13.09
CA ALA A 142 1.89 5.63 -12.03
C ALA A 142 0.47 5.82 -12.59
N ILE A 143 0.27 6.70 -13.58
CA ILE A 143 -1.01 6.92 -14.26
C ILE A 143 -1.50 5.62 -14.91
N ARG A 144 -0.62 4.91 -15.64
CA ARG A 144 -0.97 3.62 -16.26
C ARG A 144 -1.37 2.59 -15.22
N ALA A 145 -0.59 2.44 -14.15
CA ALA A 145 -0.87 1.48 -13.09
C ALA A 145 -2.19 1.80 -12.35
N CYS A 146 -2.48 3.09 -12.06
CA CYS A 146 -3.78 3.52 -11.54
C CYS A 146 -4.93 3.17 -12.50
N THR A 147 -4.75 3.40 -13.79
CA THR A 147 -5.76 3.10 -14.81
C THR A 147 -6.03 1.59 -14.89
N ASP A 148 -4.99 0.77 -14.78
CA ASP A 148 -5.13 -0.68 -14.72
C ASP A 148 -5.81 -1.14 -13.42
N TYR A 149 -5.47 -0.55 -12.27
CA TYR A 149 -6.17 -0.79 -11.01
C TYR A 149 -7.68 -0.50 -11.13
N LEU A 150 -8.06 0.62 -11.72
CA LEU A 150 -9.45 1.07 -11.85
C LEU A 150 -10.32 0.14 -12.72
N LYS A 151 -9.74 -0.76 -13.51
CA LYS A 151 -10.45 -1.87 -14.18
C LYS A 151 -10.95 -2.94 -13.20
N TYR A 152 -10.38 -2.99 -12.01
CA TYR A 152 -10.71 -3.98 -10.96
C TYR A 152 -11.56 -3.40 -9.84
N ALA A 153 -11.27 -2.17 -9.42
CA ALA A 153 -11.93 -1.52 -8.29
C ALA A 153 -12.04 0.00 -8.48
N GLN A 154 -13.25 0.53 -8.28
CA GLN A 154 -13.50 1.97 -8.30
C GLN A 154 -13.32 2.52 -6.89
N HIS A 155 -12.09 2.96 -6.57
CA HIS A 155 -11.75 3.46 -5.24
C HIS A 155 -11.19 4.89 -5.35
N GLU A 156 -11.63 5.79 -4.47
CA GLU A 156 -11.27 7.20 -4.47
C GLU A 156 -9.75 7.43 -4.45
N ASN A 157 -9.00 6.61 -3.67
CA ASN A 157 -7.55 6.77 -3.56
C ASN A 157 -6.80 6.58 -4.88
N ALA A 158 -7.29 5.72 -5.78
CA ALA A 158 -6.67 5.53 -7.09
C ALA A 158 -6.86 6.75 -8.00
N TYR A 159 -8.02 7.39 -7.95
CA TYR A 159 -8.25 8.65 -8.64
C TYR A 159 -7.42 9.78 -8.03
N ILE A 160 -7.29 9.83 -6.69
CA ILE A 160 -6.45 10.82 -6.01
C ILE A 160 -4.99 10.67 -6.45
N LEU A 161 -4.45 9.45 -6.41
CA LEU A 161 -3.06 9.18 -6.80
C LEU A 161 -2.81 9.52 -8.27
N ARG A 162 -3.75 9.15 -9.17
CA ARG A 162 -3.66 9.47 -10.59
C ARG A 162 -3.76 10.97 -10.82
N GLY A 163 -4.67 11.66 -10.13
CA GLY A 163 -4.77 13.11 -10.13
C GLY A 163 -3.50 13.80 -9.64
N HIS A 164 -2.86 13.26 -8.59
CA HIS A 164 -1.55 13.77 -8.14
C HIS A 164 -0.47 13.57 -9.21
N ALA A 165 -0.45 12.44 -9.91
CA ALA A 165 0.50 12.20 -10.99
C ALA A 165 0.28 13.15 -12.18
N TYR A 166 -0.96 13.38 -12.61
CA TYR A 166 -1.30 14.40 -13.62
C TYR A 166 -0.89 15.80 -13.17
N PHE A 167 -1.15 16.14 -11.90
CA PHE A 167 -0.75 17.44 -11.34
C PHE A 167 0.77 17.65 -11.42
N GLN A 168 1.58 16.62 -11.11
CA GLN A 168 3.04 16.71 -11.21
C GLN A 168 3.50 16.93 -12.67
N LEU A 169 2.78 16.37 -13.63
CA LEU A 169 3.02 16.59 -15.06
C LEU A 169 2.46 17.94 -15.57
N LYS A 170 1.82 18.73 -14.68
CA LYS A 170 1.14 20.00 -15.01
C LYS A 170 -0.08 19.83 -15.92
N ASP A 171 -0.59 18.61 -16.02
CA ASP A 171 -1.85 18.33 -16.71
C ASP A 171 -3.01 18.57 -15.73
N TYR A 172 -3.29 19.84 -15.50
CA TYR A 172 -4.24 20.30 -14.48
C TYR A 172 -5.68 19.93 -14.82
N SER A 173 -6.01 19.81 -16.10
CA SER A 173 -7.35 19.40 -16.57
C SER A 173 -7.66 17.97 -16.14
N ASP A 174 -6.77 17.03 -16.43
CA ASP A 174 -6.95 15.62 -16.09
C ASP A 174 -6.81 15.40 -14.58
N ALA A 175 -5.91 16.15 -13.92
CA ALA A 175 -5.84 16.14 -12.46
C ALA A 175 -7.18 16.55 -11.83
N LEU A 176 -7.79 17.65 -12.32
CA LEU A 176 -9.07 18.14 -11.82
C LEU A 176 -10.22 17.16 -12.08
N HIS A 177 -10.24 16.55 -13.27
CA HIS A 177 -11.20 15.50 -13.59
C HIS A 177 -11.13 14.35 -12.57
N ASP A 178 -9.92 13.87 -12.27
CA ASP A 178 -9.71 12.77 -11.34
C ASP A 178 -10.06 13.17 -9.90
N TYR A 179 -9.71 14.36 -9.45
CA TYR A 179 -10.09 14.85 -8.11
C TYR A 179 -11.60 14.95 -7.94
N ASN A 180 -12.33 15.45 -8.94
CA ASN A 180 -13.79 15.52 -8.91
C ASN A 180 -14.43 14.12 -8.94
N THR A 181 -13.84 13.19 -9.69
CA THR A 181 -14.27 11.79 -9.71
C THR A 181 -14.04 11.13 -8.35
N ALA A 182 -12.89 11.37 -7.71
CA ALA A 182 -12.60 10.89 -6.36
C ALA A 182 -13.65 11.36 -5.33
N LEU A 183 -14.03 12.64 -5.37
CA LEU A 183 -15.09 13.18 -4.51
C LEU A 183 -16.44 12.49 -4.76
N SER A 184 -16.80 12.26 -6.03
CA SER A 184 -18.04 11.58 -6.39
C SER A 184 -18.07 10.14 -5.88
N VAL A 185 -16.95 9.39 -6.06
CA VAL A 185 -16.80 8.01 -5.59
C VAL A 185 -16.84 7.94 -4.07
N ALA A 186 -16.12 8.82 -3.39
CA ALA A 186 -16.12 8.91 -1.92
C ALA A 186 -17.52 9.16 -1.37
N LYS A 187 -18.25 10.13 -1.96
CA LYS A 187 -19.64 10.45 -1.60
C LYS A 187 -20.57 9.22 -1.78
N LYS A 188 -20.47 8.52 -2.90
CA LYS A 188 -21.24 7.29 -3.17
C LYS A 188 -20.96 6.22 -2.11
N ASN A 189 -19.70 6.11 -1.67
CA ASN A 189 -19.26 5.15 -0.67
C ASN A 189 -19.47 5.63 0.77
N ARG A 190 -20.14 6.77 0.99
CA ARG A 190 -20.33 7.43 2.30
C ARG A 190 -19.00 7.72 3.03
N ARG A 191 -17.96 8.01 2.28
CA ARG A 191 -16.64 8.40 2.79
C ARG A 191 -16.40 9.90 2.60
N HIS A 192 -15.51 10.46 3.42
CA HIS A 192 -15.07 11.84 3.31
C HIS A 192 -13.57 11.88 3.01
N ILE A 193 -13.18 12.73 2.06
CA ILE A 193 -11.78 13.01 1.80
C ILE A 193 -11.40 14.18 2.73
N THR A 194 -10.46 13.93 3.65
CA THR A 194 -9.99 14.92 4.63
C THR A 194 -8.53 15.35 4.40
N ASN A 195 -7.89 14.79 3.35
CA ASN A 195 -6.49 15.02 3.07
C ASN A 195 -6.24 16.45 2.57
N ASN A 196 -5.43 17.22 3.31
CA ASN A 196 -5.09 18.60 2.97
C ASN A 196 -4.35 18.72 1.64
N LEU A 197 -3.44 17.79 1.32
CA LEU A 197 -2.70 17.77 0.06
C LEU A 197 -3.65 17.60 -1.14
N PHE A 198 -4.71 16.81 -0.98
CA PHE A 198 -5.76 16.66 -1.99
C PHE A 198 -6.42 18.01 -2.33
N TYR A 199 -6.93 18.73 -1.33
CA TYR A 199 -7.59 20.03 -1.53
C TYR A 199 -6.62 21.09 -2.04
N TYR A 200 -5.37 21.06 -1.58
CA TYR A 200 -4.34 21.96 -2.06
C TYR A 200 -4.04 21.75 -3.56
N ASN A 201 -3.80 20.52 -3.99
CA ASN A 201 -3.51 20.21 -5.40
C ASN A 201 -4.74 20.42 -6.28
N LYS A 202 -5.94 20.08 -5.78
CA LYS A 202 -7.21 20.36 -6.48
C LYS A 202 -7.39 21.86 -6.67
N GLY A 203 -7.28 22.66 -5.62
CA GLY A 203 -7.40 24.12 -5.70
C GLY A 203 -6.38 24.76 -6.64
N ARG A 204 -5.14 24.26 -6.67
CA ARG A 204 -4.12 24.71 -7.63
C ARG A 204 -4.46 24.32 -9.07
N SER A 205 -5.05 23.15 -9.29
CA SER A 205 -5.52 22.71 -10.61
C SER A 205 -6.68 23.59 -11.07
N GLU A 206 -7.64 23.90 -10.18
CA GLU A 206 -8.75 24.81 -10.46
C GLU A 206 -8.25 26.21 -10.80
N LEU A 207 -7.27 26.73 -10.06
CA LEU A 207 -6.64 28.03 -10.33
C LEU A 207 -5.98 28.05 -11.72
N ALA A 208 -5.25 26.99 -12.07
CA ALA A 208 -4.60 26.88 -13.38
C ALA A 208 -5.62 26.76 -14.53
N CYS A 209 -6.80 26.20 -14.27
CA CYS A 209 -7.92 26.13 -15.23
C CYS A 209 -8.82 27.38 -15.23
N GLY A 210 -8.49 28.43 -14.47
CA GLY A 210 -9.28 29.65 -14.40
C GLY A 210 -10.55 29.56 -13.53
N LEU A 211 -10.71 28.50 -12.74
CA LEU A 211 -11.86 28.25 -11.86
C LEU A 211 -11.61 28.89 -10.48
N TYR A 212 -11.52 30.21 -10.43
CA TYR A 212 -11.07 30.97 -9.26
C TYR A 212 -12.01 30.88 -8.07
N LYS A 213 -13.33 30.74 -8.29
CA LYS A 213 -14.32 30.62 -7.21
C LYS A 213 -14.21 29.27 -6.53
N GLU A 214 -14.10 28.20 -7.30
CA GLU A 214 -13.94 26.83 -6.84
C GLU A 214 -12.61 26.68 -6.07
N ALA A 215 -11.52 27.17 -6.64
CA ALA A 215 -10.20 27.19 -6.00
C ALA A 215 -10.23 27.92 -4.63
N SER A 216 -10.92 29.06 -4.55
CA SER A 216 -11.08 29.80 -3.29
C SER A 216 -11.81 28.99 -2.23
N VAL A 217 -12.81 28.17 -2.60
CA VAL A 217 -13.51 27.28 -1.68
C VAL A 217 -12.59 26.20 -1.14
N ASP A 218 -11.80 25.58 -1.99
CA ASP A 218 -10.89 24.51 -1.56
C ASP A 218 -9.73 25.03 -0.71
N PHE A 219 -9.16 26.19 -1.05
CA PHE A 219 -8.14 26.80 -0.20
C PHE A 219 -8.66 27.29 1.16
N LYS A 220 -9.97 27.63 1.29
CA LYS A 220 -10.59 27.97 2.57
C LYS A 220 -10.75 26.78 3.53
N ARG A 221 -10.67 25.55 3.02
CA ARG A 221 -10.67 24.32 3.83
C ARG A 221 -9.34 24.07 4.53
N LEU A 222 -8.28 24.73 4.07
CA LEU A 222 -6.91 24.52 4.53
C LEU A 222 -6.51 25.57 5.56
N ASN A 223 -5.59 25.21 6.45
CA ASN A 223 -4.96 26.16 7.37
C ASN A 223 -4.04 27.12 6.58
N ASP A 224 -3.91 28.36 7.05
CA ASP A 224 -3.04 29.40 6.44
C ASP A 224 -1.57 29.02 6.42
N GLU A 225 -1.15 28.20 7.38
CA GLU A 225 0.22 27.70 7.48
C GLU A 225 0.51 26.54 6.51
N PHE A 226 -0.53 25.96 5.90
CA PHE A 226 -0.35 24.84 4.98
C PHE A 226 0.16 25.34 3.64
N TYR A 227 1.46 25.19 3.39
CA TYR A 227 2.19 25.70 2.22
C TYR A 227 1.89 27.22 2.02
N LYS A 228 1.59 27.62 0.79
CA LYS A 228 1.25 29.02 0.41
C LYS A 228 -0.27 29.25 0.32
N THR A 229 -1.06 28.62 1.17
CA THR A 229 -2.53 28.66 1.08
C THR A 229 -3.09 30.08 1.18
N LYS A 230 -2.52 30.93 2.06
CA LYS A 230 -2.90 32.34 2.19
C LYS A 230 -2.68 33.10 0.88
N GLU A 231 -1.50 32.97 0.27
CA GLU A 231 -1.17 33.62 -1.01
C GLU A 231 -2.14 33.20 -2.12
N TYR A 232 -2.48 31.92 -2.21
CA TYR A 232 -3.43 31.42 -3.19
C TYR A 232 -4.86 31.91 -2.98
N ARG A 233 -5.31 32.08 -1.72
CA ARG A 233 -6.61 32.68 -1.40
C ARG A 233 -6.67 34.13 -1.85
N GLU A 234 -5.66 34.93 -1.52
CA GLU A 234 -5.56 36.33 -1.91
C GLU A 234 -5.54 36.46 -3.45
N LEU A 235 -4.78 35.61 -4.14
CA LEU A 235 -4.77 35.57 -5.62
C LEU A 235 -6.14 35.21 -6.20
N CYS A 236 -6.87 34.25 -5.64
CA CYS A 236 -8.21 33.91 -6.09
C CYS A 236 -9.17 35.11 -5.92
N GLU A 237 -9.12 35.80 -4.79
CA GLU A 237 -9.97 36.97 -4.51
C GLU A 237 -9.67 38.11 -5.48
N GLN A 238 -8.41 38.36 -5.79
CA GLN A 238 -8.00 39.32 -6.81
C GLN A 238 -8.57 38.95 -8.18
N LYS A 239 -8.37 37.70 -8.63
CA LYS A 239 -8.86 37.23 -9.95
C LYS A 239 -10.38 37.25 -10.07
N ILE A 240 -11.10 36.94 -9.00
CA ILE A 240 -12.57 37.04 -8.97
C ILE A 240 -13.04 38.51 -9.14
N LYS A 241 -12.28 39.49 -8.60
CA LYS A 241 -12.59 40.94 -8.78
C LYS A 241 -12.29 41.40 -10.19
N GLU A 242 -11.20 40.93 -10.80
CA GLU A 242 -10.81 41.25 -12.16
C GLU A 242 -11.79 40.70 -13.22
N CYS A 243 -12.54 39.64 -12.91
CA CYS A 243 -13.53 39.02 -13.82
C CYS A 243 -14.96 39.59 -13.63
N LYS A 244 -15.16 40.61 -12.80
CA LYS A 244 -16.43 41.33 -12.62
C LYS A 244 -16.47 42.63 -13.45
#